data_b50641c3638825788f1ab96729a2ccf0
#
_entry.id   b50641c3638825788f1ab96729a2ccf0
#
_cell.length_a   1.000
_cell.length_b   1.000
_cell.length_c   1.000
_cell.angle_alpha   90.00
_cell.angle_beta   90.00
_cell.angle_gamma   90.00
#
_symmetry.space_group_name_H-M   'P 1'
#
loop_
_entity.id
_entity.type
_entity.pdbx_description
1 polymer ?
#
loop_
_entity_poly.entity_id
_entity_poly.type
_entity_poly.pdbx_seq_one_letter_code
_entity_poly.pdbx_strand_id
1 'polypeptide(L)'
;MYKFKVITYKLLFNILLRLPDFFYSCLFAIAFPIYKALHTKRAYGRVEKHLDAARKFLAAQDEDRAQGLNSTASELNCARELNSAPSILNCAGPLQKVTARDMFRGIFWNALDSYRGLARFKSVERRIVFENEGIIKDAVAECAKIGMPVAGISIHQGSFELMHRALCRYSEHVHLITDSVGDTAFRDVLAELRSDPHLTEYHPEETGRLIRELFRTKGILAMVYDQGKNTKGNTVELFGRQTALYLRLIQKINQMGAGIVTFRTWTEMRGSPSRDSKYPEGSIVIRFETFYPPKYDETVAGKAASQAGESALVKDIARETERWIAEHPDQWSWNYHGNFITHP
;
A
#
# COMPACT_ATOMS: atom_id res chain seq x y z
N MET A 1 -8.91 33.66 9.33
CA MET A 1 -9.62 32.40 8.97
C MET A 1 -8.71 31.17 9.01
N TYR A 2 -7.51 31.18 8.38
CA TYR A 2 -6.56 30.05 8.38
C TYR A 2 -6.13 29.60 9.79
N LYS A 3 -5.57 30.49 10.63
CA LYS A 3 -5.15 30.14 12.01
C LYS A 3 -6.28 29.54 12.84
N PHE A 4 -7.51 30.02 12.66
CA PHE A 4 -8.68 29.46 13.33
C PHE A 4 -8.94 28.03 12.90
N LYS A 5 -8.88 27.73 11.59
CA LYS A 5 -9.02 26.34 11.08
C LYS A 5 -7.95 25.41 11.66
N VAL A 6 -6.68 25.81 11.69
CA VAL A 6 -5.59 25.00 12.28
C VAL A 6 -5.88 24.69 13.74
N ILE A 7 -6.28 25.68 14.54
CA ILE A 7 -6.63 25.48 15.96
C ILE A 7 -7.82 24.51 16.09
N THR A 8 -8.85 24.70 15.24
CA THR A 8 -10.04 23.84 15.23
C THR A 8 -9.68 22.38 14.90
N TYR A 9 -8.86 22.16 13.86
CA TYR A 9 -8.42 20.81 13.52
C TYR A 9 -7.58 20.18 14.63
N LYS A 10 -6.63 20.90 15.22
CA LYS A 10 -5.83 20.39 16.36
C LYS A 10 -6.70 20.02 17.56
N LEU A 11 -7.67 20.88 17.90
CA LEU A 11 -8.60 20.59 18.99
C LEU A 11 -9.47 19.38 18.69
N LEU A 12 -10.01 19.32 17.47
CA LEU A 12 -10.84 18.20 17.02
C LEU A 12 -10.07 16.89 17.05
N PHE A 13 -8.84 16.84 16.49
CA PHE A 13 -7.97 15.68 16.57
C PHE A 13 -7.67 15.28 18.01
N ASN A 14 -7.32 16.25 18.86
CA ASN A 14 -6.98 15.98 20.25
C ASN A 14 -8.17 15.38 21.04
N ILE A 15 -9.40 15.82 20.76
CA ILE A 15 -10.61 15.26 21.37
C ILE A 15 -10.94 13.91 20.76
N LEU A 16 -11.10 13.87 19.44
CA LEU A 16 -11.55 12.66 18.73
C LEU A 16 -10.58 11.48 18.96
N LEU A 17 -9.28 11.69 18.84
CA LEU A 17 -8.32 10.59 18.97
C LEU A 17 -8.21 10.02 20.41
N ARG A 18 -8.87 10.65 21.40
CA ARG A 18 -8.94 10.16 22.79
C ARG A 18 -10.19 9.35 23.09
N LEU A 19 -11.17 9.38 22.23
CA LEU A 19 -12.41 8.66 22.45
C LEU A 19 -12.18 7.13 22.41
N PRO A 20 -12.88 6.34 23.20
CA PRO A 20 -12.77 4.90 23.19
C PRO A 20 -13.38 4.29 21.93
N ASP A 21 -12.97 3.10 21.55
CA ASP A 21 -13.36 2.41 20.31
C ASP A 21 -14.87 2.16 20.21
N PHE A 22 -15.52 1.95 21.34
CA PHE A 22 -16.97 1.84 21.39
C PHE A 22 -17.69 3.05 20.76
N PHE A 23 -17.22 4.27 21.06
CA PHE A 23 -17.78 5.49 20.49
C PHE A 23 -17.67 5.52 18.97
N TYR A 24 -16.53 5.12 18.42
CA TYR A 24 -16.33 5.04 16.98
C TYR A 24 -17.15 3.94 16.33
N SER A 25 -17.34 2.82 17.00
CA SER A 25 -18.24 1.76 16.54
C SER A 25 -19.67 2.26 16.41
N CYS A 26 -20.17 3.01 17.41
CA CYS A 26 -21.48 3.64 17.35
C CYS A 26 -21.54 4.71 16.25
N LEU A 27 -20.52 5.55 16.13
CA LEU A 27 -20.43 6.57 15.08
C LEU A 27 -20.50 5.95 13.69
N PHE A 28 -19.72 4.90 13.43
CA PHE A 28 -19.76 4.18 12.17
C PHE A 28 -21.13 3.54 11.91
N ALA A 29 -21.73 2.91 12.92
CA ALA A 29 -23.05 2.27 12.80
C ALA A 29 -24.16 3.26 12.41
N ILE A 30 -24.08 4.51 12.88
CA ILE A 30 -25.02 5.57 12.57
C ILE A 30 -24.69 6.26 11.24
N ALA A 31 -23.41 6.63 11.05
CA ALA A 31 -22.99 7.41 9.88
C ALA A 31 -22.99 6.61 8.58
N PHE A 32 -22.65 5.31 8.63
CA PHE A 32 -22.51 4.50 7.43
C PHE A 32 -23.84 4.31 6.66
N PRO A 33 -25.00 4.00 7.28
CA PRO A 33 -26.28 3.94 6.56
C PRO A 33 -26.63 5.25 5.85
N ILE A 34 -26.38 6.40 6.50
CA ILE A 34 -26.62 7.72 5.94
C ILE A 34 -25.69 7.94 4.73
N TYR A 35 -24.40 7.66 4.89
CA TYR A 35 -23.42 7.73 3.80
C TYR A 35 -23.83 6.85 2.62
N LYS A 36 -24.20 5.59 2.90
CA LYS A 36 -24.66 4.66 1.87
C LYS A 36 -25.85 5.24 1.11
N ALA A 37 -26.88 5.74 1.80
CA ALA A 37 -28.07 6.31 1.18
C ALA A 37 -27.74 7.50 0.27
N LEU A 38 -26.84 8.39 0.69
CA LEU A 38 -26.45 9.57 -0.05
C LEU A 38 -25.52 9.27 -1.25
N HIS A 39 -24.70 8.21 -1.16
CA HIS A 39 -23.64 7.91 -2.12
C HIS A 39 -23.79 6.56 -2.83
N THR A 40 -24.98 5.92 -2.79
CA THR A 40 -25.22 4.58 -3.35
C THR A 40 -24.80 4.49 -4.83
N LYS A 41 -25.16 5.48 -5.66
CA LYS A 41 -24.87 5.47 -7.10
C LYS A 41 -23.41 5.85 -7.43
N ARG A 42 -22.68 6.49 -6.51
CA ARG A 42 -21.31 6.99 -6.76
C ARG A 42 -20.26 6.11 -6.12
N ALA A 43 -19.96 6.36 -4.84
CA ALA A 43 -18.85 5.69 -4.15
C ALA A 43 -19.20 4.23 -3.81
N TYR A 44 -20.34 3.98 -3.18
CA TYR A 44 -20.73 2.65 -2.73
C TYR A 44 -20.92 1.69 -3.90
N GLY A 45 -21.72 2.06 -4.90
CA GLY A 45 -21.98 1.22 -6.07
C GLY A 45 -20.72 1.00 -6.94
N ARG A 46 -19.75 1.93 -6.92
CA ARG A 46 -18.47 1.73 -7.58
C ARG A 46 -17.66 0.62 -6.91
N VAL A 47 -17.58 0.65 -5.58
CA VAL A 47 -16.88 -0.38 -4.80
C VAL A 47 -17.49 -1.75 -5.06
N GLU A 48 -18.82 -1.89 -5.03
CA GLU A 48 -19.48 -3.16 -5.32
C GLU A 48 -19.13 -3.69 -6.72
N LYS A 49 -19.14 -2.81 -7.74
CA LYS A 49 -18.76 -3.19 -9.10
C LYS A 49 -17.30 -3.63 -9.22
N HIS A 50 -16.38 -2.98 -8.49
CA HIS A 50 -14.96 -3.34 -8.53
C HIS A 50 -14.73 -4.69 -7.83
N LEU A 51 -15.32 -4.90 -6.67
CA LEU A 51 -15.25 -6.18 -5.96
C LEU A 51 -15.81 -7.32 -6.79
N ASP A 52 -16.97 -7.12 -7.43
CA ASP A 52 -17.62 -8.12 -8.25
C ASP A 52 -16.78 -8.49 -9.48
N ALA A 53 -16.17 -7.50 -10.11
CA ALA A 53 -15.28 -7.74 -11.25
C ALA A 53 -14.00 -8.49 -10.85
N ALA A 54 -13.39 -8.13 -9.72
CA ALA A 54 -12.21 -8.84 -9.21
C ALA A 54 -12.53 -10.30 -8.87
N ARG A 55 -13.70 -10.58 -8.26
CA ARG A 55 -14.16 -11.95 -7.99
C ARG A 55 -14.34 -12.77 -9.26
N LYS A 56 -14.98 -12.19 -10.28
CA LYS A 56 -15.19 -12.87 -11.58
C LYS A 56 -13.87 -13.20 -12.25
N PHE A 57 -12.92 -12.26 -12.20
CA PHE A 57 -11.58 -12.48 -12.75
C PHE A 57 -10.85 -13.66 -12.08
N LEU A 58 -10.84 -13.70 -10.73
CA LEU A 58 -10.20 -14.80 -10.01
C LEU A 58 -10.91 -16.13 -10.25
N ALA A 59 -12.24 -16.15 -10.31
CA ALA A 59 -13.01 -17.36 -10.62
C ALA A 59 -12.68 -17.91 -12.02
N ALA A 60 -12.55 -17.04 -13.02
CA ALA A 60 -12.15 -17.44 -14.38
C ALA A 60 -10.72 -18.03 -14.41
N GLN A 61 -9.78 -17.45 -13.66
CA GLN A 61 -8.43 -18.01 -13.54
C GLN A 61 -8.40 -19.41 -12.87
N ASP A 62 -9.28 -19.64 -11.89
CA ASP A 62 -9.43 -20.94 -11.26
C ASP A 62 -9.97 -22.00 -12.23
N GLU A 63 -10.96 -21.65 -13.06
CA GLU A 63 -11.54 -22.53 -14.08
C GLU A 63 -10.52 -22.89 -15.17
N ASP A 64 -9.78 -21.90 -15.70
CA ASP A 64 -8.74 -22.13 -16.71
C ASP A 64 -7.63 -23.06 -16.20
N ARG A 65 -7.21 -22.90 -14.94
CA ARG A 65 -6.24 -23.81 -14.32
C ARG A 65 -6.78 -25.21 -14.12
N ALA A 66 -8.02 -25.35 -13.66
CA ALA A 66 -8.64 -26.65 -13.48
C ALA A 66 -8.73 -27.41 -14.82
N GLN A 67 -8.99 -26.70 -15.92
CA GLN A 67 -9.01 -27.27 -17.27
C GLN A 67 -7.59 -27.58 -17.79
N GLY A 68 -6.60 -26.70 -17.52
CA GLY A 68 -5.20 -26.90 -17.90
C GLY A 68 -4.53 -28.05 -17.17
N LEU A 69 -4.86 -28.29 -15.90
CA LEU A 69 -4.36 -29.43 -15.11
C LEU A 69 -4.86 -30.77 -15.66
N ASN A 70 -6.02 -30.82 -16.31
CA ASN A 70 -6.56 -32.02 -16.94
C ASN A 70 -5.90 -32.33 -18.29
N SER A 71 -5.21 -31.37 -18.92
CA SER A 71 -4.58 -31.53 -20.25
C SER A 71 -3.09 -31.85 -20.23
N THR A 72 -2.37 -31.66 -19.12
CA THR A 72 -0.88 -31.70 -19.07
C THR A 72 -0.33 -32.54 -17.92
N ALA A 73 -0.81 -33.75 -17.75
CA ALA A 73 -0.16 -34.72 -16.83
C ALA A 73 1.24 -35.21 -17.33
N SER A 74 1.68 -34.83 -18.53
CA SER A 74 2.93 -35.31 -19.13
C SER A 74 4.11 -34.32 -19.23
N GLU A 75 3.93 -33.03 -18.94
CA GLU A 75 5.00 -31.98 -19.09
C GLU A 75 5.47 -31.34 -17.77
N LEU A 76 5.13 -31.92 -16.64
CA LEU A 76 5.22 -31.28 -15.30
C LEU A 76 6.60 -31.26 -14.64
N ASN A 77 7.69 -31.64 -15.33
CA ASN A 77 9.03 -31.67 -14.70
C ASN A 77 9.88 -30.39 -14.90
N CYS A 78 9.51 -29.48 -15.80
CA CYS A 78 10.30 -28.26 -16.06
C CYS A 78 9.76 -26.99 -15.35
N ALA A 79 8.52 -27.02 -14.82
CA ALA A 79 7.85 -25.86 -14.23
C ALA A 79 8.01 -25.75 -12.70
N ARG A 80 8.75 -26.64 -12.06
CA ARG A 80 8.85 -26.71 -10.58
C ARG A 80 9.70 -25.60 -9.93
N GLU A 81 10.57 -24.95 -10.66
CA GLU A 81 11.47 -23.91 -10.12
C GLU A 81 10.91 -22.48 -10.17
N LEU A 82 9.84 -22.24 -10.91
CA LEU A 82 9.17 -20.91 -11.01
C LEU A 82 8.01 -20.72 -10.01
N ASN A 83 7.72 -21.70 -9.18
CA ASN A 83 6.51 -21.75 -8.32
C ASN A 83 6.75 -21.40 -6.83
N SER A 84 7.80 -20.69 -6.47
CA SER A 84 8.04 -20.35 -5.06
C SER A 84 7.21 -19.15 -4.54
N ALA A 85 6.53 -18.41 -5.42
CA ALA A 85 5.59 -17.38 -4.98
C ALA A 85 4.21 -18.01 -4.69
N PRO A 86 3.60 -17.77 -3.51
CA PRO A 86 2.23 -18.23 -3.26
C PRO A 86 1.30 -17.69 -4.36
N SER A 87 0.55 -18.58 -4.99
CA SER A 87 -0.34 -18.19 -6.08
C SER A 87 -1.44 -17.27 -5.51
N ILE A 88 -1.85 -16.26 -6.29
CA ILE A 88 -2.94 -15.32 -5.95
C ILE A 88 -4.22 -16.07 -5.55
N LEU A 89 -4.40 -17.29 -6.05
CA LEU A 89 -5.54 -18.16 -5.80
C LEU A 89 -5.66 -18.63 -4.34
N ASN A 90 -4.55 -18.82 -3.64
CA ASN A 90 -4.60 -19.13 -2.20
C ASN A 90 -5.11 -17.93 -1.37
N CYS A 91 -5.13 -16.74 -1.97
CA CYS A 91 -5.55 -15.49 -1.35
C CYS A 91 -6.99 -15.08 -1.73
N ALA A 92 -7.67 -15.81 -2.62
CA ALA A 92 -9.02 -15.47 -3.10
C ALA A 92 -10.11 -15.60 -2.02
N GLY A 93 -9.89 -16.39 -0.97
CA GLY A 93 -10.87 -16.63 0.09
C GLY A 93 -11.42 -15.37 0.76
N PRO A 94 -10.60 -14.40 1.21
CA PRO A 94 -11.06 -13.14 1.76
C PRO A 94 -11.85 -12.30 0.76
N LEU A 95 -11.39 -12.20 -0.50
CA LEU A 95 -12.05 -11.41 -1.53
C LEU A 95 -13.46 -11.92 -1.86
N GLN A 96 -13.69 -13.24 -1.81
CA GLN A 96 -15.03 -13.81 -2.03
C GLN A 96 -16.04 -13.40 -0.95
N LYS A 97 -15.58 -13.13 0.27
CA LYS A 97 -16.43 -12.87 1.44
C LYS A 97 -16.61 -11.37 1.73
N VAL A 98 -15.67 -10.52 1.29
CA VAL A 98 -15.68 -9.08 1.62
C VAL A 98 -16.87 -8.36 0.96
N THR A 99 -17.48 -7.43 1.69
CA THR A 99 -18.54 -6.55 1.17
C THR A 99 -18.02 -5.11 1.06
N ALA A 100 -18.75 -4.26 0.32
CA ALA A 100 -18.43 -2.83 0.30
C ALA A 100 -18.49 -2.19 1.71
N ARG A 101 -19.40 -2.69 2.58
CA ARG A 101 -19.46 -2.25 3.98
C ARG A 101 -18.18 -2.58 4.75
N ASP A 102 -17.65 -3.78 4.56
CA ASP A 102 -16.40 -4.21 5.22
C ASP A 102 -15.24 -3.34 4.78
N MET A 103 -15.15 -3.03 3.48
CA MET A 103 -14.14 -2.09 2.96
C MET A 103 -14.26 -0.69 3.59
N PHE A 104 -15.46 -0.09 3.63
CA PHE A 104 -15.63 1.23 4.25
C PHE A 104 -15.34 1.20 5.76
N ARG A 105 -15.67 0.10 6.44
CA ARG A 105 -15.33 -0.11 7.83
C ARG A 105 -13.81 -0.23 8.01
N GLY A 106 -13.14 -1.00 7.16
CA GLY A 106 -11.68 -1.16 7.17
C GLY A 106 -10.97 0.17 7.01
N ILE A 107 -11.33 0.96 6.00
CA ILE A 107 -10.73 2.29 5.78
C ILE A 107 -10.98 3.23 6.95
N PHE A 108 -12.18 3.22 7.53
CA PHE A 108 -12.50 4.06 8.69
C PHE A 108 -11.59 3.74 9.88
N TRP A 109 -11.41 2.45 10.21
CA TRP A 109 -10.55 2.03 11.29
C TRP A 109 -9.06 2.25 11.00
N ASN A 110 -8.61 1.98 9.78
CA ASN A 110 -7.23 2.23 9.37
C ASN A 110 -6.86 3.72 9.46
N ALA A 111 -7.77 4.61 9.04
CA ALA A 111 -7.59 6.06 9.18
C ALA A 111 -7.50 6.47 10.66
N LEU A 112 -8.37 5.92 11.51
CA LEU A 112 -8.37 6.20 12.94
C LEU A 112 -7.08 5.73 13.61
N ASP A 113 -6.63 4.49 13.35
CA ASP A 113 -5.38 3.95 13.87
C ASP A 113 -4.16 4.72 13.35
N SER A 114 -4.17 5.10 12.07
CA SER A 114 -3.15 5.96 11.48
C SER A 114 -3.02 7.29 12.23
N TYR A 115 -4.12 8.02 12.38
CA TYR A 115 -4.08 9.32 13.06
C TYR A 115 -3.77 9.21 14.56
N ARG A 116 -4.25 8.17 15.23
CA ARG A 116 -3.87 7.88 16.61
C ARG A 116 -2.38 7.59 16.74
N GLY A 117 -1.86 6.80 15.79
CA GLY A 117 -0.44 6.47 15.74
C GLY A 117 0.44 7.67 15.44
N LEU A 118 0.03 8.56 14.55
CA LEU A 118 0.74 9.81 14.30
C LEU A 118 0.73 10.72 15.54
N ALA A 119 -0.43 10.90 16.16
CA ALA A 119 -0.57 11.79 17.32
C ALA A 119 0.07 11.24 18.59
N ARG A 120 0.12 9.92 18.76
CA ARG A 120 0.55 9.23 19.99
C ARG A 120 1.21 7.91 19.67
N PHE A 121 2.30 7.91 18.97
CA PHE A 121 2.97 6.69 18.50
C PHE A 121 3.17 5.65 19.60
N LYS A 122 3.63 6.06 20.79
CA LYS A 122 3.81 5.15 21.93
C LYS A 122 2.54 4.38 22.34
N SER A 123 1.34 4.91 22.03
CA SER A 123 0.08 4.21 22.37
C SER A 123 -0.25 3.08 21.40
N VAL A 124 0.21 3.17 20.16
CA VAL A 124 -0.02 2.15 19.14
C VAL A 124 1.22 1.27 18.91
N GLU A 125 2.40 1.72 19.29
CA GLU A 125 3.67 1.02 19.08
C GLU A 125 3.64 -0.43 19.58
N ARG A 126 3.01 -0.69 20.74
CA ARG A 126 2.86 -2.03 21.30
C ARG A 126 1.98 -2.97 20.49
N ARG A 127 1.17 -2.40 19.61
CA ARG A 127 0.28 -3.14 18.69
C ARG A 127 0.94 -3.39 17.34
N ILE A 128 2.08 -2.74 17.07
CA ILE A 128 2.78 -2.90 15.79
C ILE A 128 3.59 -4.19 15.81
N VAL A 129 3.35 -5.05 14.85
CA VAL A 129 4.10 -6.28 14.60
C VAL A 129 4.88 -6.12 13.31
N PHE A 130 6.19 -6.30 13.38
CA PHE A 130 7.05 -6.30 12.20
C PHE A 130 7.31 -7.73 11.76
N GLU A 131 7.05 -8.02 10.47
CA GLU A 131 7.36 -9.30 9.85
C GLU A 131 8.42 -9.15 8.77
N ASN A 132 9.26 -10.17 8.64
CA ASN A 132 10.33 -10.25 7.63
C ASN A 132 11.30 -9.06 7.69
N GLU A 133 11.59 -8.55 8.88
CA GLU A 133 12.52 -7.42 9.07
C GLU A 133 13.92 -7.66 8.46
N GLY A 134 14.32 -8.93 8.25
CA GLY A 134 15.55 -9.27 7.55
C GLY A 134 15.63 -8.61 6.17
N ILE A 135 14.52 -8.56 5.43
CA ILE A 135 14.49 -8.00 4.06
C ILE A 135 14.94 -6.53 4.02
N ILE A 136 14.38 -5.68 4.90
CA ILE A 136 14.78 -4.26 4.93
C ILE A 136 16.19 -4.08 5.50
N LYS A 137 16.57 -4.86 6.51
CA LYS A 137 17.91 -4.80 7.11
C LYS A 137 18.98 -5.18 6.09
N ASP A 138 18.75 -6.26 5.35
CA ASP A 138 19.65 -6.73 4.29
C ASP A 138 19.74 -5.73 3.14
N ALA A 139 18.60 -5.19 2.70
CA ALA A 139 18.56 -4.17 1.66
C ALA A 139 19.34 -2.90 2.04
N VAL A 140 19.17 -2.40 3.26
CA VAL A 140 19.92 -1.25 3.77
C VAL A 140 21.42 -1.57 3.83
N ALA A 141 21.78 -2.75 4.33
CA ALA A 141 23.17 -3.16 4.43
C ALA A 141 23.85 -3.34 3.05
N GLU A 142 23.16 -3.96 2.09
CA GLU A 142 23.67 -4.15 0.73
C GLU A 142 23.84 -2.83 -0.01
N CYS A 143 22.84 -1.96 0.04
CA CYS A 143 22.91 -0.65 -0.58
C CYS A 143 23.99 0.24 0.06
N ALA A 144 24.16 0.16 1.39
CA ALA A 144 25.20 0.90 2.09
C ALA A 144 26.62 0.50 1.63
N LYS A 145 26.87 -0.79 1.33
CA LYS A 145 28.17 -1.27 0.81
C LYS A 145 28.59 -0.58 -0.48
N ILE A 146 27.61 -0.23 -1.32
CA ILE A 146 27.85 0.44 -2.61
C ILE A 146 27.54 1.95 -2.57
N GLY A 147 27.22 2.47 -1.38
CA GLY A 147 26.93 3.89 -1.16
C GLY A 147 25.62 4.38 -1.77
N MET A 148 24.61 3.52 -1.90
CA MET A 148 23.32 3.81 -2.52
C MET A 148 22.17 3.83 -1.51
N PRO A 149 21.09 4.61 -1.78
CA PRO A 149 19.91 4.66 -0.94
C PRO A 149 18.98 3.47 -1.17
N VAL A 150 17.94 3.39 -0.29
CA VAL A 150 16.82 2.44 -0.43
C VAL A 150 15.51 3.19 -0.61
N ALA A 151 14.57 2.67 -1.38
CA ALA A 151 13.18 3.11 -1.37
C ALA A 151 12.29 2.04 -0.73
N GLY A 152 11.65 2.38 0.38
CA GLY A 152 10.57 1.60 0.98
C GLY A 152 9.23 2.05 0.37
N ILE A 153 8.57 1.15 -0.36
CA ILE A 153 7.34 1.48 -1.09
C ILE A 153 6.18 0.59 -0.68
N SER A 154 4.98 1.18 -0.65
CA SER A 154 3.74 0.53 -0.24
C SER A 154 2.54 1.07 -1.00
N ILE A 155 1.35 0.61 -0.65
CA ILE A 155 0.05 1.09 -1.15
C ILE A 155 -0.78 1.67 0.00
N HIS A 156 -1.88 2.36 -0.33
CA HIS A 156 -2.84 2.86 0.66
C HIS A 156 -3.69 1.71 1.26
N GLN A 157 -3.02 0.76 1.90
CA GLN A 157 -3.64 -0.39 2.56
C GLN A 157 -3.33 -0.35 4.06
N GLY A 158 -4.30 -0.72 4.89
CA GLY A 158 -4.12 -0.73 6.33
C GLY A 158 -3.81 0.66 6.91
N SER A 159 -3.03 0.68 7.98
CA SER A 159 -2.57 1.92 8.64
C SER A 159 -1.30 2.49 7.97
N PHE A 160 -1.34 2.67 6.65
CA PHE A 160 -0.19 3.07 5.81
C PHE A 160 0.48 4.38 6.25
N GLU A 161 -0.24 5.29 6.88
CA GLU A 161 0.34 6.54 7.40
C GLU A 161 1.44 6.30 8.46
N LEU A 162 1.53 5.11 9.03
CA LEU A 162 2.58 4.76 10.00
C LEU A 162 3.88 4.27 9.34
N MET A 163 3.88 4.07 8.02
CA MET A 163 5.00 3.46 7.30
C MET A 163 6.31 4.25 7.45
N HIS A 164 6.27 5.59 7.39
CA HIS A 164 7.47 6.41 7.52
C HIS A 164 8.12 6.28 8.90
N ARG A 165 7.30 6.20 9.97
CA ARG A 165 7.80 5.95 11.32
C ARG A 165 8.40 4.56 11.47
N ALA A 166 7.84 3.57 10.78
CA ALA A 166 8.41 2.24 10.73
C ALA A 166 9.81 2.27 10.06
N LEU A 167 9.96 3.02 8.98
CA LEU A 167 11.22 3.14 8.26
C LEU A 167 12.29 3.95 9.02
N CYS A 168 11.89 4.89 9.89
CA CYS A 168 12.82 5.61 10.79
C CYS A 168 13.57 4.68 11.77
N ARG A 169 13.15 3.42 11.92
CA ARG A 169 13.90 2.40 12.69
C ARG A 169 15.17 1.91 11.99
N TYR A 170 15.27 2.11 10.68
CA TYR A 170 16.33 1.55 9.83
C TYR A 170 17.23 2.61 9.21
N SER A 171 16.90 3.90 9.35
CA SER A 171 17.71 5.02 8.85
C SER A 171 17.46 6.29 9.66
N GLU A 172 18.52 7.09 9.87
CA GLU A 172 18.43 8.44 10.43
C GLU A 172 17.94 9.49 9.41
N HIS A 173 17.81 9.09 8.13
CA HIS A 173 17.36 9.95 7.05
C HIS A 173 16.24 9.26 6.28
N VAL A 174 14.99 9.58 6.62
CA VAL A 174 13.80 9.11 5.90
C VAL A 174 13.20 10.29 5.14
N HIS A 175 13.00 10.09 3.84
CA HIS A 175 12.44 11.08 2.93
C HIS A 175 11.03 10.63 2.53
N LEU A 176 10.01 11.35 2.97
CA LEU A 176 8.62 11.05 2.68
C LEU A 176 8.10 11.95 1.56
N ILE A 177 7.53 11.38 0.52
CA ILE A 177 6.80 12.14 -0.49
C ILE A 177 5.30 12.09 -0.20
N THR A 178 4.65 13.25 -0.12
CA THR A 178 3.22 13.38 0.16
C THR A 178 2.57 14.33 -0.83
N ASP A 179 1.35 13.99 -1.28
CA ASP A 179 0.57 14.90 -2.13
C ASP A 179 -0.24 15.88 -1.26
N SER A 180 -0.45 17.08 -1.81
CA SER A 180 -1.24 18.16 -1.20
C SER A 180 -2.73 17.89 -1.40
N VAL A 181 -3.32 16.97 -0.62
CA VAL A 181 -4.76 16.73 -0.68
C VAL A 181 -5.50 17.53 0.39
N GLY A 182 -6.49 18.32 -0.02
CA GLY A 182 -7.43 18.97 0.88
C GLY A 182 -7.11 20.41 1.27
N ASP A 183 -7.66 20.84 2.40
CA ASP A 183 -7.47 22.19 2.98
C ASP A 183 -6.04 22.35 3.50
N THR A 184 -5.40 23.48 3.19
CA THR A 184 -4.03 23.79 3.60
C THR A 184 -3.84 23.68 5.12
N ALA A 185 -4.83 24.11 5.91
CA ALA A 185 -4.74 24.01 7.37
C ALA A 185 -4.76 22.55 7.87
N PHE A 186 -5.52 21.68 7.21
CA PHE A 186 -5.53 20.26 7.52
C PHE A 186 -4.19 19.61 7.18
N ARG A 187 -3.62 19.94 6.01
CA ARG A 187 -2.30 19.48 5.58
C ARG A 187 -1.22 19.83 6.59
N ASP A 188 -1.19 21.09 7.06
CA ASP A 188 -0.18 21.55 8.02
C ASP A 188 -0.32 20.82 9.37
N VAL A 189 -1.53 20.52 9.80
CA VAL A 189 -1.77 19.70 11.00
C VAL A 189 -1.28 18.27 10.80
N LEU A 190 -1.50 17.67 9.62
CA LEU A 190 -0.97 16.33 9.31
C LEU A 190 0.56 16.31 9.26
N ALA A 191 1.19 17.32 8.64
CA ALA A 191 2.64 17.44 8.59
C ALA A 191 3.24 17.55 10.01
N GLU A 192 2.60 18.31 10.89
CA GLU A 192 3.01 18.37 12.31
C GLU A 192 2.85 17.03 13.01
N LEU A 193 1.77 16.30 12.77
CA LEU A 193 1.55 14.97 13.35
C LEU A 193 2.56 13.92 12.83
N ARG A 194 2.98 14.02 11.57
CA ARG A 194 4.00 13.15 10.96
C ARG A 194 5.41 13.48 11.42
N SER A 195 5.64 14.70 11.93
CA SER A 195 6.99 15.20 12.29
C SER A 195 7.77 14.19 13.14
N ASP A 196 9.00 13.92 12.71
CA ASP A 196 9.97 13.05 13.37
C ASP A 196 11.38 13.62 13.12
N PRO A 197 12.34 13.54 14.08
CA PRO A 197 13.71 14.02 13.87
C PRO A 197 14.42 13.42 12.67
N HIS A 198 14.07 12.19 12.29
CA HIS A 198 14.66 11.45 11.17
C HIS A 198 13.90 11.62 9.86
N LEU A 199 12.77 12.38 9.85
CA LEU A 199 11.89 12.52 8.70
C LEU A 199 12.01 13.88 8.03
N THR A 200 12.15 13.87 6.71
CA THR A 200 11.97 15.07 5.86
C THR A 200 10.83 14.81 4.88
N GLU A 201 9.80 15.66 4.93
CA GLU A 201 8.65 15.59 4.03
C GLU A 201 8.88 16.43 2.79
N TYR A 202 8.47 15.94 1.63
CA TYR A 202 8.56 16.61 0.32
C TYR A 202 7.23 16.55 -0.39
N HIS A 203 6.94 17.58 -1.18
CA HIS A 203 5.80 17.60 -2.10
C HIS A 203 6.22 17.15 -3.51
N PRO A 204 5.28 16.74 -4.38
CA PRO A 204 5.59 16.26 -5.72
C PRO A 204 6.41 17.24 -6.56
N GLU A 205 6.21 18.55 -6.37
CA GLU A 205 6.96 19.61 -7.04
C GLU A 205 8.44 19.64 -6.64
N GLU A 206 8.77 19.08 -5.48
CA GLU A 206 10.13 19.01 -4.94
C GLU A 206 10.85 17.72 -5.29
N THR A 207 10.31 16.88 -6.20
CA THR A 207 10.88 15.57 -6.56
C THR A 207 12.37 15.64 -6.93
N GLY A 208 12.79 16.70 -7.63
CA GLY A 208 14.22 16.90 -7.95
C GLY A 208 15.11 17.15 -6.73
N ARG A 209 14.60 17.85 -5.71
CA ARG A 209 15.28 18.07 -4.43
C ARG A 209 15.31 16.77 -3.63
N LEU A 210 14.18 16.07 -3.54
CA LEU A 210 14.07 14.76 -2.88
C LEU A 210 15.11 13.78 -3.42
N ILE A 211 15.23 13.62 -4.74
CA ILE A 211 16.22 12.70 -5.34
C ILE A 211 17.62 13.09 -4.92
N ARG A 212 18.00 14.38 -5.02
CA ARG A 212 19.36 14.82 -4.62
C ARG A 212 19.63 14.51 -3.14
N GLU A 213 18.71 14.82 -2.25
CA GLU A 213 18.87 14.58 -0.82
C GLU A 213 18.89 13.10 -0.47
N LEU A 214 18.03 12.28 -1.10
CA LEU A 214 18.01 10.84 -0.94
C LEU A 214 19.38 10.22 -1.25
N PHE A 215 19.98 10.56 -2.40
CA PHE A 215 21.28 10.03 -2.80
C PHE A 215 22.43 10.63 -2.00
N ARG A 216 22.34 11.91 -1.57
CA ARG A 216 23.33 12.56 -0.71
C ARG A 216 23.39 11.93 0.68
N THR A 217 22.23 11.69 1.29
CA THR A 217 22.14 11.13 2.64
C THR A 217 22.26 9.62 2.66
N LYS A 218 22.07 8.95 1.51
CA LYS A 218 21.96 7.49 1.39
C LYS A 218 20.84 6.94 2.30
N GLY A 219 19.78 7.72 2.46
CA GLY A 219 18.65 7.44 3.35
C GLY A 219 17.63 6.48 2.76
N ILE A 220 16.43 6.50 3.33
CA ILE A 220 15.30 5.71 2.86
C ILE A 220 14.21 6.63 2.31
N LEU A 221 13.77 6.42 1.08
CA LEU A 221 12.55 7.02 0.55
C LEU A 221 11.33 6.23 1.07
N ALA A 222 10.33 6.92 1.61
CA ALA A 222 9.02 6.38 1.96
C ALA A 222 7.97 6.87 0.95
N MET A 223 7.27 5.97 0.27
CA MET A 223 6.30 6.33 -0.76
C MET A 223 5.18 5.30 -0.87
N VAL A 224 3.93 5.77 -1.08
CA VAL A 224 2.81 4.97 -1.58
C VAL A 224 2.63 5.26 -3.07
N TYR A 225 2.38 4.23 -3.88
CA TYR A 225 2.45 4.33 -5.33
C TYR A 225 1.15 4.01 -6.07
N ASP A 226 0.08 3.69 -5.35
CA ASP A 226 -1.20 3.29 -5.95
C ASP A 226 -2.15 4.45 -6.24
N GLN A 227 -1.78 5.69 -5.90
CA GLN A 227 -2.58 6.88 -6.17
C GLN A 227 -1.71 8.02 -6.71
N GLY A 228 -2.26 8.79 -7.66
CA GLY A 228 -1.65 10.01 -8.17
C GLY A 228 -2.67 10.81 -8.99
N LYS A 229 -2.71 12.12 -8.79
CA LYS A 229 -3.71 12.98 -9.43
C LYS A 229 -3.26 13.54 -10.77
N ASN A 230 -2.02 13.99 -10.88
CA ASN A 230 -1.52 14.78 -12.00
C ASN A 230 -0.29 14.17 -12.68
N THR A 231 0.05 12.93 -12.32
CA THR A 231 1.20 12.23 -12.85
C THR A 231 0.74 11.08 -13.77
N LYS A 232 1.46 10.89 -14.87
CA LYS A 232 1.25 9.69 -15.69
C LYS A 232 1.84 8.49 -14.95
N GLY A 233 0.98 7.56 -14.54
CA GLY A 233 1.38 6.26 -14.00
C GLY A 233 1.95 5.32 -15.07
N ASN A 234 2.43 4.17 -14.62
CA ASN A 234 2.66 3.00 -15.46
C ASN A 234 1.31 2.30 -15.65
N THR A 235 0.94 1.99 -16.87
CA THR A 235 -0.23 1.17 -17.13
C THR A 235 0.10 -0.26 -16.77
N VAL A 236 -0.67 -0.85 -15.88
CA VAL A 236 -0.55 -2.25 -15.44
C VAL A 236 -1.92 -2.90 -15.43
N GLU A 237 -1.95 -4.22 -15.38
CA GLU A 237 -3.17 -4.97 -15.19
C GLU A 237 -3.30 -5.38 -13.71
N LEU A 238 -4.45 -5.06 -13.08
CA LEU A 238 -4.85 -5.57 -11.78
C LEU A 238 -6.26 -6.14 -11.88
N PHE A 239 -6.46 -7.39 -11.47
CA PHE A 239 -7.73 -8.10 -11.54
C PHE A 239 -8.35 -8.06 -12.95
N GLY A 240 -7.53 -8.33 -13.98
CA GLY A 240 -7.94 -8.31 -15.38
C GLY A 240 -8.31 -6.93 -15.94
N ARG A 241 -7.95 -5.85 -15.24
CA ARG A 241 -8.27 -4.49 -15.66
C ARG A 241 -7.04 -3.62 -15.74
N GLN A 242 -6.99 -2.84 -16.82
CA GLN A 242 -5.96 -1.82 -16.96
C GLN A 242 -6.13 -0.75 -15.89
N THR A 243 -5.05 -0.46 -15.16
CA THR A 243 -4.99 0.58 -14.14
C THR A 243 -3.64 1.28 -14.18
N ALA A 244 -3.49 2.35 -13.41
CA ALA A 244 -2.24 3.08 -13.32
C ALA A 244 -1.62 2.90 -11.93
N LEU A 245 -0.35 2.46 -11.89
CA LEU A 245 0.50 2.55 -10.71
C LEU A 245 1.57 3.62 -10.93
N TYR A 246 1.89 4.40 -9.90
CA TYR A 246 2.78 5.56 -10.00
C TYR A 246 4.24 5.18 -9.69
N LEU A 247 4.79 4.27 -10.48
CA LEU A 247 6.11 3.66 -10.26
C LEU A 247 7.25 4.35 -11.05
N ARG A 248 6.97 5.41 -11.83
CA ARG A 248 8.02 6.07 -12.66
C ARG A 248 9.19 6.62 -11.85
N LEU A 249 8.90 7.23 -10.70
CA LEU A 249 9.94 7.69 -9.80
C LEU A 249 10.78 6.51 -9.29
N ILE A 250 10.12 5.42 -8.90
CA ILE A 250 10.75 4.21 -8.37
C ILE A 250 11.65 3.56 -9.42
N GLN A 251 11.15 3.41 -10.67
CA GLN A 251 11.98 2.92 -11.77
C GLN A 251 13.23 3.79 -11.97
N LYS A 252 13.04 5.13 -12.00
CA LYS A 252 14.15 6.06 -12.21
C LYS A 252 15.23 5.94 -11.13
N ILE A 253 14.85 5.93 -9.85
CA ILE A 253 15.84 5.83 -8.77
C ILE A 253 16.50 4.45 -8.71
N ASN A 254 15.78 3.37 -9.07
CA ASN A 254 16.37 2.03 -9.18
C ASN A 254 17.42 1.97 -10.30
N GLN A 255 17.15 2.55 -11.48
CA GLN A 255 18.11 2.71 -12.57
C GLN A 255 19.32 3.57 -12.16
N MET A 256 19.15 4.54 -11.25
CA MET A 256 20.23 5.34 -10.68
C MET A 256 21.05 4.57 -9.61
N GLY A 257 20.62 3.38 -9.22
CA GLY A 257 21.32 2.52 -8.27
C GLY A 257 20.68 2.39 -6.88
N ALA A 258 19.49 2.91 -6.65
CA ALA A 258 18.78 2.67 -5.40
C ALA A 258 18.20 1.24 -5.33
N GLY A 259 18.27 0.61 -4.17
CA GLY A 259 17.49 -0.61 -3.90
C GLY A 259 16.03 -0.28 -3.62
N ILE A 260 15.12 -1.20 -3.93
CA ILE A 260 13.69 -1.05 -3.63
C ILE A 260 13.25 -2.15 -2.67
N VAL A 261 12.55 -1.79 -1.61
CA VAL A 261 11.90 -2.72 -0.69
C VAL A 261 10.40 -2.47 -0.73
N THR A 262 9.65 -3.49 -1.11
CA THR A 262 8.20 -3.46 -1.01
C THR A 262 7.76 -3.92 0.37
N PHE A 263 6.72 -3.30 0.90
CA PHE A 263 6.10 -3.72 2.15
C PHE A 263 4.64 -3.30 2.19
N ARG A 264 3.87 -3.97 3.01
CA ARG A 264 2.45 -3.69 3.21
C ARG A 264 2.08 -3.58 4.67
N THR A 265 0.92 -2.98 4.93
CA THR A 265 0.35 -2.87 6.27
C THR A 265 -1.09 -3.35 6.30
N TRP A 266 -1.50 -3.95 7.41
CA TRP A 266 -2.91 -4.24 7.68
C TRP A 266 -3.17 -4.24 9.19
N THR A 267 -4.44 -4.14 9.57
CA THR A 267 -4.85 -4.21 10.97
C THR A 267 -5.74 -5.44 11.17
N GLU A 268 -5.46 -6.23 12.22
CA GLU A 268 -6.28 -7.38 12.60
C GLU A 268 -7.61 -6.92 13.21
N MET A 269 -8.61 -6.70 12.36
CA MET A 269 -9.90 -6.18 12.78
C MET A 269 -10.88 -7.29 13.15
N ARG A 270 -11.63 -7.09 14.24
CA ARG A 270 -12.71 -8.00 14.61
C ARG A 270 -13.76 -8.12 13.52
N GLY A 271 -14.08 -9.36 13.13
CA GLY A 271 -15.07 -9.64 12.10
C GLY A 271 -14.65 -9.20 10.69
N SER A 272 -13.37 -8.95 10.46
CA SER A 272 -12.82 -8.81 9.11
C SER A 272 -12.82 -10.18 8.42
N PRO A 273 -13.23 -10.26 7.14
CA PRO A 273 -13.14 -11.50 6.36
C PRO A 273 -11.69 -11.91 6.04
N SER A 274 -10.76 -10.95 6.13
CA SER A 274 -9.32 -11.16 5.90
C SER A 274 -8.50 -11.32 7.18
N ARG A 275 -9.16 -11.45 8.35
CA ARG A 275 -8.46 -11.60 9.62
C ARG A 275 -7.64 -12.89 9.65
N ASP A 276 -6.34 -12.75 9.94
CA ASP A 276 -5.47 -13.86 10.29
C ASP A 276 -5.47 -14.06 11.81
N SER A 277 -5.84 -15.26 12.28
CA SER A 277 -5.86 -15.59 13.71
C SER A 277 -4.46 -15.63 14.35
N LYS A 278 -3.40 -15.52 13.55
CA LYS A 278 -2.00 -15.51 14.01
C LYS A 278 -1.71 -14.34 14.97
N TYR A 279 -2.41 -13.23 14.82
CA TYR A 279 -2.17 -12.03 15.62
C TYR A 279 -3.36 -11.68 16.49
N PRO A 280 -3.12 -11.07 17.68
CA PRO A 280 -4.19 -10.51 18.49
C PRO A 280 -5.02 -9.48 17.73
N GLU A 281 -6.31 -9.42 18.05
CA GLU A 281 -7.19 -8.38 17.52
C GLU A 281 -6.63 -6.98 17.83
N GLY A 282 -6.65 -6.12 16.82
CA GLY A 282 -6.12 -4.76 16.90
C GLY A 282 -4.62 -4.66 16.64
N SER A 283 -3.91 -5.76 16.36
CA SER A 283 -2.52 -5.69 15.90
C SER A 283 -2.42 -4.96 14.56
N ILE A 284 -1.44 -4.11 14.42
CA ILE A 284 -1.07 -3.46 13.15
C ILE A 284 0.16 -4.20 12.64
N VAL A 285 0.01 -4.93 11.55
CA VAL A 285 1.12 -5.69 10.98
C VAL A 285 1.77 -4.88 9.87
N ILE A 286 3.09 -4.81 9.90
CA ILE A 286 3.94 -4.23 8.85
C ILE A 286 4.85 -5.35 8.37
N ARG A 287 4.59 -5.84 7.15
CA ARG A 287 5.36 -6.95 6.55
C ARG A 287 6.20 -6.43 5.40
N PHE A 288 7.50 -6.66 5.48
CA PHE A 288 8.41 -6.48 4.36
C PHE A 288 8.30 -7.70 3.44
N GLU A 289 8.17 -7.47 2.13
CA GLU A 289 7.81 -8.52 1.17
C GLU A 289 8.99 -8.90 0.26
N THR A 290 9.55 -7.95 -0.48
CA THR A 290 10.57 -8.21 -1.48
C THR A 290 11.62 -7.11 -1.51
N PHE A 291 12.88 -7.51 -1.66
CA PHE A 291 13.97 -6.61 -2.01
C PHE A 291 14.31 -6.74 -3.49
N TYR A 292 14.17 -5.66 -4.22
CA TYR A 292 14.63 -5.51 -5.60
C TYR A 292 15.98 -4.79 -5.59
N PRO A 293 17.06 -5.42 -6.04
CA PRO A 293 18.39 -4.82 -6.02
C PRO A 293 18.48 -3.61 -6.96
N PRO A 294 19.54 -2.79 -6.83
CA PRO A 294 19.86 -1.75 -7.79
C PRO A 294 19.86 -2.26 -9.23
N LYS A 295 19.31 -1.46 -10.14
CA LYS A 295 19.24 -1.78 -11.59
C LYS A 295 18.57 -3.13 -11.90
N TYR A 296 17.48 -3.42 -11.21
CA TYR A 296 16.77 -4.70 -11.28
C TYR A 296 16.41 -5.11 -12.72
N ASP A 297 15.88 -4.19 -13.52
CA ASP A 297 15.52 -4.47 -14.92
C ASP A 297 16.73 -4.92 -15.76
N GLU A 298 17.90 -4.31 -15.57
CA GLU A 298 19.13 -4.70 -16.26
C GLU A 298 19.59 -6.10 -15.84
N THR A 299 19.48 -6.41 -14.55
CA THR A 299 19.85 -7.73 -14.01
C THR A 299 18.96 -8.84 -14.55
N VAL A 300 17.65 -8.59 -14.68
CA VAL A 300 16.67 -9.56 -15.20
C VAL A 300 16.78 -9.68 -16.71
N ALA A 301 16.97 -8.57 -17.43
CA ALA A 301 17.16 -8.57 -18.89
C ALA A 301 18.39 -9.36 -19.34
N GLY A 302 19.47 -9.36 -18.53
CA GLY A 302 20.66 -10.18 -18.78
C GLY A 302 20.43 -11.69 -18.66
N LYS A 303 19.32 -12.11 -18.03
CA LYS A 303 18.94 -13.54 -17.86
C LYS A 303 17.91 -14.03 -18.88
N ALA A 304 17.14 -13.13 -19.46
CA ALA A 304 16.16 -13.46 -20.50
C ALA A 304 16.15 -12.31 -21.50
N ALA A 305 16.48 -12.58 -22.76
CA ALA A 305 16.35 -11.59 -23.82
C ALA A 305 14.91 -11.07 -23.81
N SER A 306 14.70 -9.87 -23.26
CA SER A 306 13.39 -9.30 -23.03
C SER A 306 12.73 -9.00 -24.38
N GLN A 307 11.65 -9.71 -24.65
CA GLN A 307 10.68 -9.24 -25.65
C GLN A 307 10.06 -7.94 -25.13
N ALA A 308 10.26 -6.89 -25.90
CA ALA A 308 9.53 -5.62 -25.91
C ALA A 308 9.20 -4.93 -24.56
N GLY A 309 10.01 -3.97 -24.18
CA GLY A 309 9.54 -2.65 -23.70
C GLY A 309 8.94 -2.51 -22.30
N GLU A 310 8.57 -3.56 -21.59
CA GLU A 310 7.95 -3.46 -20.29
C GLU A 310 8.92 -3.83 -19.16
N SER A 311 9.04 -2.94 -18.17
CA SER A 311 9.89 -3.11 -17.01
C SER A 311 9.47 -4.31 -16.16
N ALA A 312 10.40 -5.24 -15.89
CA ALA A 312 10.19 -6.39 -15.01
C ALA A 312 9.84 -5.92 -13.60
N LEU A 313 10.50 -4.88 -13.10
CA LEU A 313 10.22 -4.26 -11.79
C LEU A 313 8.75 -3.85 -11.65
N VAL A 314 8.19 -3.19 -12.69
CA VAL A 314 6.79 -2.75 -12.67
C VAL A 314 5.84 -3.94 -12.66
N LYS A 315 6.11 -4.96 -13.46
CA LYS A 315 5.29 -6.18 -13.52
C LYS A 315 5.28 -6.93 -12.18
N ASP A 316 6.44 -7.08 -11.58
CA ASP A 316 6.57 -7.81 -10.33
C ASP A 316 5.90 -7.07 -9.17
N ILE A 317 6.07 -5.74 -9.07
CA ILE A 317 5.37 -4.91 -8.10
C ILE A 317 3.84 -4.93 -8.34
N ALA A 318 3.38 -4.95 -9.59
CA ALA A 318 1.95 -5.06 -9.90
C ALA A 318 1.36 -6.39 -9.41
N ARG A 319 2.05 -7.53 -9.62
CA ARG A 319 1.62 -8.83 -9.10
C ARG A 319 1.58 -8.88 -7.58
N GLU A 320 2.58 -8.30 -6.91
CA GLU A 320 2.56 -8.17 -5.45
C GLU A 320 1.36 -7.34 -4.97
N THR A 321 1.12 -6.20 -5.62
CA THR A 321 -0.01 -5.31 -5.33
C THR A 321 -1.33 -6.05 -5.41
N GLU A 322 -1.55 -6.79 -6.48
CA GLU A 322 -2.78 -7.58 -6.69
C GLU A 322 -2.96 -8.64 -5.58
N ARG A 323 -1.90 -9.36 -5.24
CA ARG A 323 -1.90 -10.34 -4.15
C ARG A 323 -2.25 -9.67 -2.80
N TRP A 324 -1.62 -8.55 -2.45
CA TRP A 324 -1.87 -7.86 -1.19
C TRP A 324 -3.32 -7.39 -1.05
N ILE A 325 -3.87 -6.86 -2.14
CA ILE A 325 -5.27 -6.45 -2.18
C ILE A 325 -6.20 -7.66 -2.04
N ALA A 326 -5.89 -8.79 -2.66
CA ALA A 326 -6.69 -10.01 -2.57
C ALA A 326 -6.67 -10.62 -1.15
N GLU A 327 -5.54 -10.53 -0.43
CA GLU A 327 -5.40 -11.03 0.94
C GLU A 327 -6.13 -10.15 1.97
N HIS A 328 -6.14 -8.82 1.80
CA HIS A 328 -6.80 -7.86 2.70
C HIS A 328 -7.69 -6.87 1.93
N PRO A 329 -8.73 -7.36 1.23
CA PRO A 329 -9.53 -6.55 0.33
C PRO A 329 -10.42 -5.52 1.05
N ASP A 330 -10.72 -5.74 2.31
CA ASP A 330 -11.44 -4.81 3.17
C ASP A 330 -10.59 -3.64 3.69
N GLN A 331 -9.28 -3.67 3.45
CA GLN A 331 -8.35 -2.66 3.96
C GLN A 331 -7.71 -1.80 2.87
N TRP A 332 -8.09 -2.00 1.62
CA TRP A 332 -7.68 -1.19 0.49
C TRP A 332 -8.86 -0.41 -0.08
N SER A 333 -8.61 0.83 -0.53
CA SER A 333 -9.70 1.69 -0.99
C SER A 333 -10.07 1.45 -2.45
N TRP A 334 -10.96 0.51 -2.71
CA TRP A 334 -11.54 0.28 -4.04
C TRP A 334 -12.28 1.51 -4.62
N ASN A 335 -12.57 2.53 -3.81
CA ASN A 335 -13.23 3.74 -4.24
C ASN A 335 -12.27 4.74 -4.94
N TYR A 336 -11.00 4.78 -4.54
CA TYR A 336 -10.01 5.72 -5.10
C TYR A 336 -9.58 5.36 -6.52
N HIS A 337 -9.64 4.09 -6.89
CA HIS A 337 -9.34 3.62 -8.23
C HIS A 337 -10.53 3.76 -9.17
N GLY A 338 -11.14 4.96 -9.23
CA GLY A 338 -12.05 5.35 -10.28
C GLY A 338 -11.42 5.35 -11.69
N ASN A 339 -10.13 5.05 -11.74
CA ASN A 339 -9.29 4.95 -12.93
C ASN A 339 -8.88 3.50 -13.26
N PHE A 340 -9.62 2.48 -12.82
CA PHE A 340 -9.67 1.30 -13.67
C PHE A 340 -10.14 1.83 -15.03
N ILE A 341 -9.22 1.91 -15.99
CA ILE A 341 -9.52 2.39 -17.33
C ILE A 341 -10.57 1.42 -17.85
N THR A 342 -11.82 1.81 -17.74
CA THR A 342 -12.91 1.14 -18.41
C THR A 342 -12.74 1.52 -19.87
N HIS A 343 -12.04 0.70 -20.64
CA HIS A 343 -12.25 0.70 -22.07
C HIS A 343 -13.66 0.15 -22.32
N PRO A 344 -14.40 0.82 -23.21
CA PRO A 344 -15.80 0.50 -23.52
C PRO A 344 -15.99 -0.94 -24.00
#